data_28c53baecb894174f835f29f8524358b
#
_entry.id   28c53baecb894174f835f29f8524358b
#
_cell.length_a   1.000
_cell.length_b   1.000
_cell.length_c   1.000
_cell.angle_alpha   90.00
_cell.angle_beta   90.00
_cell.angle_gamma   90.00
#
_symmetry.space_group_name_H-M   'P 1'
#
loop_
_entity.id
_entity.type
_entity.pdbx_description
1 polymer ?
#
loop_
_entity_poly.entity_id
_entity_poly.type
_entity_poly.pdbx_seq_one_letter_code
_entity_poly.pdbx_strand_id
1 'polypeptide(L)'
;MFKVVVVMTIAAAAAAVGQIFVRQGMQQVGALEHYAPLALMGYFGRALLNPYVVGGTLLNAVFYFLFLAALSWTDVTVVLPMTAIEFGMAAILAVMLLHEAVPTLRWAGIVLVIVGVILISAAGGDAA
;
A
#
# COMPACT_ATOMS: atom_id res chain seq x y z
N MET A 1 4.14 21.76 -1.68
CA MET A 1 4.17 20.52 -0.91
C MET A 1 2.82 20.10 -0.33
N PHE A 2 1.99 21.06 0.07
CA PHE A 2 0.66 20.74 0.62
C PHE A 2 -0.18 19.86 -0.32
N LYS A 3 -0.24 20.23 -1.57
CA LYS A 3 -0.98 19.49 -2.59
C LYS A 3 -0.46 18.04 -2.73
N VAL A 4 0.85 17.86 -2.72
CA VAL A 4 1.48 16.55 -2.79
C VAL A 4 1.15 15.73 -1.55
N VAL A 5 1.24 16.33 -0.37
CA VAL A 5 0.94 15.64 0.89
C VAL A 5 -0.51 15.17 0.92
N VAL A 6 -1.45 16.05 0.53
CA VAL A 6 -2.87 15.70 0.51
C VAL A 6 -3.14 14.55 -0.46
N VAL A 7 -2.63 14.66 -1.68
CA VAL A 7 -2.85 13.62 -2.70
C VAL A 7 -2.22 12.30 -2.28
N MET A 8 -1.00 12.34 -1.75
CA MET A 8 -0.33 11.10 -1.33
C MET A 8 -0.97 10.48 -0.10
N THR A 9 -1.53 11.29 0.80
CA THR A 9 -2.26 10.75 1.95
C THR A 9 -3.53 10.04 1.49
N ILE A 10 -4.28 10.62 0.56
CA ILE A 10 -5.47 9.99 -0.01
C ILE A 10 -5.07 8.71 -0.76
N ALA A 11 -3.99 8.78 -1.55
CA ALA A 11 -3.49 7.63 -2.29
C ALA A 11 -3.08 6.51 -1.34
N ALA A 12 -2.36 6.85 -0.27
CA ALA A 12 -1.93 5.88 0.72
C ALA A 12 -3.12 5.22 1.44
N ALA A 13 -4.15 6.00 1.74
CA ALA A 13 -5.37 5.45 2.34
C ALA A 13 -6.06 4.47 1.40
N ALA A 14 -6.20 4.83 0.12
CA ALA A 14 -6.80 3.94 -0.87
C ALA A 14 -5.97 2.66 -1.03
N ALA A 15 -4.66 2.78 -1.10
CA ALA A 15 -3.77 1.63 -1.23
C ALA A 15 -3.82 0.74 0.02
N ALA A 16 -3.85 1.34 1.21
CA ALA A 16 -3.91 0.57 2.46
C ALA A 16 -5.20 -0.25 2.53
N VAL A 17 -6.33 0.36 2.21
CA VAL A 17 -7.61 -0.37 2.15
C VAL A 17 -7.56 -1.45 1.07
N GLY A 18 -6.97 -1.12 -0.09
CA GLY A 18 -6.80 -2.09 -1.17
C GLY A 18 -5.95 -3.29 -0.75
N GLN A 19 -4.88 -3.06 0.01
CA GLN A 19 -4.03 -4.14 0.52
C GLN A 19 -4.80 -5.05 1.47
N ILE A 20 -5.65 -4.48 2.32
CA ILE A 20 -6.49 -5.28 3.22
C ILE A 20 -7.46 -6.16 2.41
N PHE A 21 -8.07 -5.62 1.37
CA PHE A 21 -8.96 -6.39 0.51
C PHE A 21 -8.22 -7.51 -0.22
N VAL A 22 -7.04 -7.21 -0.76
CA VAL A 22 -6.21 -8.23 -1.42
C VAL A 22 -5.81 -9.32 -0.43
N ARG A 23 -5.40 -8.94 0.77
CA ARG A 23 -5.04 -9.89 1.83
C ARG A 23 -6.23 -10.79 2.19
N GLN A 24 -7.39 -10.20 2.36
CA GLN A 24 -8.62 -10.93 2.67
C GLN A 24 -8.95 -11.93 1.55
N GLY A 25 -8.85 -11.49 0.30
CA GLY A 25 -9.11 -12.35 -0.84
C GLY A 25 -8.10 -13.47 -0.96
N MET A 26 -6.82 -13.18 -0.72
CA MET A 26 -5.77 -14.20 -0.79
C MET A 26 -5.89 -15.22 0.34
N GLN A 27 -6.41 -14.84 1.49
CA GLN A 27 -6.73 -15.79 2.56
C GLN A 27 -7.82 -16.76 2.12
N GLN A 28 -8.79 -16.31 1.32
CA GLN A 28 -9.84 -17.17 0.77
C GLN A 28 -9.32 -18.10 -0.32
N VAL A 29 -8.40 -17.61 -1.15
CA VAL A 29 -7.78 -18.41 -2.21
C VAL A 29 -6.84 -19.48 -1.63
N GLY A 30 -6.17 -19.14 -0.53
CA GLY A 30 -5.21 -20.03 0.12
C GLY A 30 -3.77 -19.71 -0.26
N ALA A 31 -2.84 -20.39 0.39
CA ALA A 31 -1.42 -20.18 0.17
C ALA A 31 -0.96 -20.81 -1.15
N LEU A 32 0.01 -20.16 -1.78
CA LEU A 32 0.65 -20.73 -2.97
C LEU A 32 1.61 -21.86 -2.54
N GLU A 33 1.31 -23.08 -2.94
CA GLU A 33 2.09 -24.25 -2.54
C GLU A 33 2.84 -24.90 -3.71
N HIS A 34 2.37 -24.68 -4.93
CA HIS A 34 2.96 -25.28 -6.13
C HIS A 34 3.52 -24.20 -7.03
N TYR A 35 4.74 -24.43 -7.54
CA TYR A 35 5.47 -23.43 -8.33
C TYR A 35 5.57 -23.82 -9.81
N ALA A 36 4.94 -24.91 -10.24
CA ALA A 36 4.91 -25.27 -11.66
C ALA A 36 4.16 -24.20 -12.45
N PRO A 37 4.57 -23.87 -13.70
CA PRO A 37 3.94 -22.79 -14.46
C PRO A 37 2.43 -22.93 -14.60
N LEU A 38 1.93 -24.13 -14.86
CA LEU A 38 0.49 -24.37 -14.98
C LEU A 38 -0.23 -24.19 -13.64
N ALA A 39 0.39 -24.62 -12.54
CA ALA A 39 -0.18 -24.43 -11.21
C ALA A 39 -0.22 -22.94 -10.83
N LEU A 40 0.82 -22.18 -11.18
CA LEU A 40 0.86 -20.74 -10.95
C LEU A 40 -0.23 -20.03 -11.73
N MET A 41 -0.42 -20.38 -12.99
CA MET A 41 -1.47 -19.79 -13.81
C MET A 41 -2.86 -20.04 -13.22
N GLY A 42 -3.12 -21.26 -12.78
CA GLY A 42 -4.39 -21.60 -12.13
C GLY A 42 -4.59 -20.85 -10.81
N TYR A 43 -3.53 -20.74 -10.02
CA TYR A 43 -3.57 -20.03 -8.74
C TYR A 43 -3.89 -18.56 -8.94
N PHE A 44 -3.16 -17.87 -9.83
CA PHE A 44 -3.40 -16.47 -10.11
C PHE A 44 -4.73 -16.23 -10.79
N GLY A 45 -5.19 -17.18 -11.62
CA GLY A 45 -6.53 -17.12 -12.20
C GLY A 45 -7.61 -17.11 -11.12
N ARG A 46 -7.49 -17.99 -10.12
CA ARG A 46 -8.43 -18.01 -8.98
C ARG A 46 -8.35 -16.73 -8.16
N ALA A 47 -7.14 -16.21 -7.96
CA ALA A 47 -6.96 -14.95 -7.24
C ALA A 47 -7.65 -13.81 -7.96
N LEU A 48 -7.50 -13.71 -9.28
CA LEU A 48 -8.11 -12.66 -10.08
C LEU A 48 -9.63 -12.75 -10.13
N LEU A 49 -10.21 -13.92 -9.88
CA LEU A 49 -11.66 -14.09 -9.83
C LEU A 49 -12.25 -13.79 -8.45
N ASN A 50 -11.42 -13.64 -7.43
CA ASN A 50 -11.88 -13.33 -6.08
C ASN A 50 -12.32 -11.86 -6.01
N PRO A 51 -13.55 -11.56 -5.54
CA PRO A 51 -14.05 -10.19 -5.51
C PRO A 51 -13.24 -9.26 -4.60
N TYR A 52 -12.69 -9.78 -3.49
CA TYR A 52 -11.83 -8.96 -2.62
C TYR A 52 -10.53 -8.58 -3.31
N VAL A 53 -9.93 -9.52 -4.04
CA VAL A 53 -8.70 -9.25 -4.80
C VAL A 53 -8.97 -8.24 -5.90
N VAL A 54 -10.08 -8.38 -6.61
CA VAL A 54 -10.46 -7.43 -7.67
C VAL A 54 -10.70 -6.04 -7.09
N GLY A 55 -11.45 -5.94 -5.99
CA GLY A 55 -11.71 -4.66 -5.33
C GLY A 55 -10.43 -4.00 -4.85
N GLY A 56 -9.56 -4.77 -4.22
CA GLY A 56 -8.27 -4.26 -3.76
C GLY A 56 -7.38 -3.80 -4.91
N THR A 57 -7.39 -4.53 -6.01
CA THR A 57 -6.62 -4.15 -7.21
C THR A 57 -7.14 -2.83 -7.79
N LEU A 58 -8.45 -2.63 -7.82
CA LEU A 58 -9.03 -1.37 -8.28
C LEU A 58 -8.61 -0.20 -7.38
N LEU A 59 -8.57 -0.41 -6.07
CA LEU A 59 -8.08 0.61 -5.14
C LEU A 59 -6.60 0.91 -5.35
N ASN A 60 -5.80 -0.11 -5.64
CA ASN A 60 -4.39 0.08 -5.97
C ASN A 60 -4.22 0.84 -7.30
N ALA A 61 -5.13 0.64 -8.25
CA ALA A 61 -5.12 1.42 -9.48
C ALA A 61 -5.39 2.91 -9.21
N VAL A 62 -6.32 3.22 -8.31
CA VAL A 62 -6.55 4.59 -7.86
C VAL A 62 -5.28 5.17 -7.26
N PHE A 63 -4.61 4.42 -6.39
CA PHE A 63 -3.32 4.82 -5.84
C PHE A 63 -2.32 5.16 -6.94
N TYR A 64 -2.20 4.30 -7.95
CA TYR A 64 -1.22 4.49 -9.01
C TYR A 64 -1.48 5.79 -9.78
N PHE A 65 -2.74 6.08 -10.11
CA PHE A 65 -3.06 7.31 -10.82
C PHE A 65 -2.79 8.55 -9.96
N LEU A 66 -3.09 8.51 -8.66
CA LEU A 66 -2.76 9.60 -7.76
C LEU A 66 -1.25 9.75 -7.59
N PHE A 67 -0.52 8.64 -7.58
CA PHE A 67 0.94 8.62 -7.55
C PHE A 67 1.52 9.32 -8.79
N LEU A 68 0.95 9.05 -9.97
CA LEU A 68 1.38 9.72 -11.19
C LEU A 68 1.14 11.22 -11.11
N ALA A 69 0.00 11.64 -10.57
CA ALA A 69 -0.30 13.06 -10.37
C ALA A 69 0.74 13.71 -9.46
N ALA A 70 1.08 13.06 -8.36
CA ALA A 70 2.09 13.57 -7.43
C ALA A 70 3.45 13.68 -8.10
N LEU A 71 3.83 12.71 -8.92
CA LEU A 71 5.09 12.75 -9.66
C LEU A 71 5.16 13.91 -10.66
N SER A 72 4.01 14.37 -11.14
CA SER A 72 3.98 15.53 -12.04
C SER A 72 4.28 16.84 -11.31
N TRP A 73 4.20 16.84 -9.97
CA TRP A 73 4.36 18.06 -9.16
C TRP A 73 5.68 18.12 -8.42
N THR A 74 6.32 16.98 -8.14
CA THR A 74 7.55 16.95 -7.35
C THR A 74 8.42 15.76 -7.72
N ASP A 75 9.56 15.62 -7.04
CA ASP A 75 10.56 14.61 -7.35
C ASP A 75 10.20 13.23 -6.82
N VAL A 76 10.71 12.21 -7.51
CA VAL A 76 10.57 10.80 -7.08
C VAL A 76 11.14 10.59 -5.68
N THR A 77 12.24 11.29 -5.35
CA THR A 77 12.87 11.17 -4.03
C THR A 77 11.98 11.63 -2.90
N VAL A 78 10.95 12.43 -3.20
CA VAL A 78 9.95 12.85 -2.22
C VAL A 78 8.73 11.93 -2.26
N VAL A 79 8.25 11.63 -3.45
CA VAL A 79 6.98 10.88 -3.62
C VAL A 79 7.11 9.42 -3.21
N LEU A 80 8.18 8.75 -3.62
CA LEU A 80 8.35 7.32 -3.27
C LEU A 80 8.42 7.06 -1.76
N PRO A 81 9.24 7.81 -1.00
CA PRO A 81 9.24 7.61 0.46
C PRO A 81 7.89 7.93 1.10
N MET A 82 7.13 8.86 0.54
CA MET A 82 5.81 9.18 1.08
C MET A 82 4.83 8.02 0.95
N THR A 83 5.03 7.10 0.01
CA THR A 83 4.21 5.90 -0.07
C THR A 83 4.33 5.03 1.18
N ALA A 84 5.37 5.24 1.97
CA ALA A 84 5.56 4.50 3.22
C ALA A 84 4.48 4.81 4.27
N ILE A 85 3.74 5.91 4.12
CA ILE A 85 2.57 6.20 4.96
C ILE A 85 1.56 5.05 4.87
N GLU A 86 1.47 4.42 3.72
CA GLU A 86 0.63 3.25 3.49
C GLU A 86 0.94 2.13 4.48
N PHE A 87 2.21 1.93 4.80
CA PHE A 87 2.60 0.85 5.72
C PHE A 87 2.00 1.04 7.11
N GLY A 88 2.00 2.25 7.61
CA GLY A 88 1.39 2.56 8.90
C GLY A 88 -0.12 2.37 8.87
N MET A 89 -0.77 2.86 7.81
CA MET A 89 -2.21 2.71 7.64
C MET A 89 -2.60 1.24 7.48
N ALA A 90 -1.85 0.49 6.67
CA ALA A 90 -2.12 -0.93 6.45
C ALA A 90 -1.93 -1.73 7.73
N ALA A 91 -0.90 -1.41 8.52
CA ALA A 91 -0.66 -2.09 9.79
C ALA A 91 -1.81 -1.86 10.78
N ILE A 92 -2.28 -0.62 10.88
CA ILE A 92 -3.41 -0.29 11.75
C ILE A 92 -4.66 -1.02 11.29
N LEU A 93 -4.96 -1.00 10.00
CA LEU A 93 -6.14 -1.66 9.45
C LEU A 93 -6.05 -3.19 9.61
N ALA A 94 -4.87 -3.76 9.41
CA ALA A 94 -4.69 -5.20 9.58
C ALA A 94 -4.96 -5.64 11.01
N VAL A 95 -4.49 -4.87 11.99
CA VAL A 95 -4.77 -5.16 13.40
C VAL A 95 -6.25 -5.03 13.70
N MET A 96 -6.89 -3.98 13.19
CA MET A 96 -8.29 -3.70 13.51
C MET A 96 -9.28 -4.60 12.76
N LEU A 97 -9.01 -4.88 11.49
CA LEU A 97 -9.98 -5.58 10.63
C LEU A 97 -9.67 -7.07 10.47
N LEU A 98 -8.39 -7.43 10.40
CA LEU A 98 -7.98 -8.82 10.21
C LEU A 98 -7.49 -9.47 11.50
N HIS A 99 -7.41 -8.70 12.58
CA HIS A 99 -6.93 -9.18 13.88
C HIS A 99 -5.52 -9.78 13.80
N GLU A 100 -4.67 -9.26 12.92
CA GLU A 100 -3.29 -9.70 12.81
C GLU A 100 -2.49 -9.21 14.01
N ALA A 101 -1.58 -10.07 14.49
CA ALA A 101 -0.67 -9.70 15.55
C ALA A 101 0.55 -9.01 14.94
N VAL A 102 0.89 -7.82 15.44
CA VAL A 102 2.07 -7.07 15.00
C VAL A 102 3.03 -6.99 16.18
N PRO A 103 4.22 -7.60 16.07
CA PRO A 103 5.22 -7.53 17.14
C PRO A 103 5.67 -6.09 17.39
N THR A 104 6.09 -5.82 18.63
CA THR A 104 6.56 -4.51 19.03
C THR A 104 7.70 -4.02 18.13
N LEU A 105 8.58 -4.92 17.71
CA LEU A 105 9.68 -4.57 16.81
C LEU A 105 9.19 -4.03 15.46
N ARG A 106 8.11 -4.61 14.91
CA ARG A 106 7.51 -4.08 13.70
C ARG A 106 6.92 -2.70 13.90
N TRP A 107 6.26 -2.46 15.02
CA TRP A 107 5.73 -1.14 15.34
C TRP A 107 6.85 -0.11 15.44
N ALA A 108 7.98 -0.48 16.04
CA ALA A 108 9.15 0.40 16.10
C ALA A 108 9.65 0.75 14.69
N GLY A 109 9.74 -0.23 13.80
CA GLY A 109 10.13 0.00 12.41
C GLY A 109 9.16 0.91 11.67
N ILE A 110 7.86 0.70 11.85
CA ILE A 110 6.82 1.54 11.23
C ILE A 110 6.95 2.99 11.70
N VAL A 111 7.17 3.21 12.98
CA VAL A 111 7.36 4.56 13.54
C VAL A 111 8.59 5.21 12.91
N LEU A 112 9.70 4.48 12.79
CA LEU A 112 10.91 5.02 12.16
C LEU A 112 10.68 5.38 10.70
N VAL A 113 9.93 4.58 9.96
CA VAL A 113 9.58 4.88 8.58
C VAL A 113 8.77 6.16 8.49
N ILE A 114 7.78 6.32 9.36
CA ILE A 114 6.93 7.51 9.38
C ILE A 114 7.75 8.75 9.72
N VAL A 115 8.65 8.66 10.70
CA VAL A 115 9.56 9.75 11.04
C VAL A 115 10.41 10.12 9.84
N GLY A 116 10.94 9.13 9.12
CA GLY A 116 11.71 9.36 7.91
C GLY A 116 10.91 10.10 6.84
N VAL A 117 9.65 9.72 6.65
CA VAL A 117 8.75 10.40 5.70
C VAL A 117 8.54 11.86 6.10
N ILE A 118 8.33 12.12 7.39
CA ILE A 118 8.15 13.48 7.90
C ILE A 118 9.38 14.32 7.61
N LEU A 119 10.59 13.77 7.84
CA LEU A 119 11.84 14.48 7.56
C LEU A 119 12.00 14.80 6.08
N ILE A 120 11.66 13.87 5.21
CA ILE A 120 11.74 14.09 3.76
C ILE A 120 10.76 15.19 3.33
N SER A 121 9.55 15.15 3.86
CA SER A 121 8.53 16.17 3.56
C SER A 121 8.95 17.54 4.07
N ALA A 122 9.56 17.59 5.27
CA ALA A 122 10.02 18.84 5.86
C ALA A 122 11.21 19.42 5.12
N ALA A 123 12.06 18.59 4.52
CA ALA A 123 13.17 19.05 3.71
C ALA A 123 12.72 19.75 2.43
N GLY A 124 11.46 19.64 2.10
CA GLY A 124 10.89 20.30 0.95
C GLY A 124 10.98 19.44 -0.30
N GLY A 125 11.58 19.97 -1.32
CA GLY A 125 11.64 19.27 -2.58
C GLY A 125 10.40 19.45 -3.42
N ASP A 126 9.56 20.41 -3.05
CA ASP A 126 8.43 20.77 -3.88
C ASP A 126 8.95 21.55 -5.07
N ALA A 127 8.79 20.93 -6.24
CA ALA A 127 9.25 21.53 -7.49
C ALA A 127 8.32 22.61 -8.02
N ALA A 128 7.20 22.78 -7.41
CA ALA A 128 6.22 23.75 -7.86
C ALA A 128 6.67 25.19 -7.66
#